data_357d070e71a7157bbcb06e0271bd276b
#
_entry.id   357d070e71a7157bbcb06e0271bd276b
#
_cell.length_a   1.000
_cell.length_b   1.000
_cell.length_c   1.000
_cell.angle_alpha   90.00
_cell.angle_beta   90.00
_cell.angle_gamma   90.00
#
_symmetry.space_group_name_H-M   'P 1'
#
loop_
_entity.id
_entity.type
_entity.pdbx_description
1 polymer ?
#
loop_
_entity_poly.entity_id
_entity_poly.type
_entity_poly.pdbx_seq_one_letter_code
_entity_poly.pdbx_strand_id
1 'polypeptide(L)'
;GLEATAASEITKLYGLTRRTRTAAINASILPKMLNTANSTEQSVKSAGVEVPLMIMRGDGGVMEISEMKKRPVLTMLSGPAASVMGSLMYLRASNGVYFEVGGTTTNIGVIKDGRPAIDYSVVGGHRTYISSLDVRVLGVAGGSMVRADKNGVKDVGPRSAHIAGLDYAVFTPEEEIVDPKVVFFSPKEGDPEDYVAIELKNGKRITITNTCAANVLGLIKPEYFAYGNAN
;
A
#
# COMPACT_ATOMS: atom_id res chain seq x y z
N GLY A 1 -16.77 26.85 -6.15
CA GLY A 1 -17.67 25.98 -6.92
C GLY A 1 -17.49 24.52 -6.55
N LEU A 2 -18.38 23.65 -6.98
CA LEU A 2 -18.20 22.20 -6.79
C LEU A 2 -17.32 21.64 -7.91
N GLU A 3 -16.44 20.71 -7.56
CA GLU A 3 -15.65 19.99 -8.54
C GLU A 3 -16.54 18.99 -9.28
N ALA A 4 -16.37 18.92 -10.60
CA ALA A 4 -17.15 18.03 -11.44
C ALA A 4 -16.26 17.03 -12.18
N THR A 5 -16.81 15.86 -12.45
CA THR A 5 -16.15 14.80 -13.21
C THR A 5 -17.01 14.44 -14.42
N ALA A 6 -16.45 14.60 -15.62
CA ALA A 6 -17.08 14.15 -16.86
C ALA A 6 -16.51 12.79 -17.29
N ALA A 7 -17.37 11.80 -17.46
CA ALA A 7 -16.94 10.45 -17.85
C ALA A 7 -16.18 10.43 -19.19
N SER A 8 -16.50 11.33 -20.12
CA SER A 8 -15.84 11.49 -21.42
C SER A 8 -14.39 11.99 -21.31
N GLU A 9 -14.05 12.68 -20.22
CA GLU A 9 -12.70 13.17 -19.96
C GLU A 9 -11.79 12.10 -19.37
N ILE A 10 -12.38 11.10 -18.69
CA ILE A 10 -11.63 10.01 -18.07
C ILE A 10 -11.42 8.87 -19.06
N THR A 11 -12.48 8.46 -19.76
CA THR A 11 -12.45 7.39 -20.74
C THR A 11 -13.28 7.73 -21.96
N LYS A 12 -12.74 7.45 -23.14
CA LYS A 12 -13.45 7.61 -24.43
C LYS A 12 -14.19 6.33 -24.85
N LEU A 13 -14.28 5.35 -23.96
CA LEU A 13 -14.90 4.06 -24.24
C LEU A 13 -16.41 4.11 -24.01
N TYR A 14 -17.16 3.32 -24.78
CA TYR A 14 -18.59 3.17 -24.64
C TYR A 14 -18.96 2.23 -23.49
N GLY A 15 -20.18 2.33 -23.00
CA GLY A 15 -20.74 1.46 -21.97
C GLY A 15 -21.17 2.21 -20.72
N LEU A 16 -22.48 2.25 -20.48
CA LEU A 16 -23.10 3.05 -19.43
C LEU A 16 -22.54 2.72 -18.03
N THR A 17 -22.66 1.47 -17.62
CA THR A 17 -22.37 1.05 -16.23
C THR A 17 -20.89 1.21 -15.87
N ARG A 18 -19.97 0.70 -16.70
CA ARG A 18 -18.53 0.80 -16.42
C ARG A 18 -18.04 2.25 -16.46
N ARG A 19 -18.54 3.02 -17.41
CA ARG A 19 -18.18 4.41 -17.59
C ARG A 19 -18.66 5.27 -16.41
N THR A 20 -19.91 5.11 -16.00
CA THR A 20 -20.49 5.81 -14.84
C THR A 20 -19.73 5.45 -13.56
N ARG A 21 -19.43 4.18 -13.35
CA ARG A 21 -18.64 3.72 -12.19
C ARG A 21 -17.25 4.36 -12.16
N THR A 22 -16.56 4.38 -13.29
CA THR A 22 -15.23 5.00 -13.39
C THR A 22 -15.29 6.50 -13.06
N ALA A 23 -16.31 7.21 -13.55
CA ALA A 23 -16.51 8.62 -13.23
C ALA A 23 -16.87 8.84 -11.76
N ALA A 24 -17.72 7.99 -11.17
CA ALA A 24 -18.06 8.07 -9.74
C ALA A 24 -16.85 7.86 -8.84
N ILE A 25 -15.98 6.89 -9.16
CA ILE A 25 -14.72 6.69 -8.44
C ILE A 25 -13.83 7.92 -8.55
N ASN A 26 -13.66 8.49 -9.75
CA ASN A 26 -12.88 9.71 -9.92
C ASN A 26 -13.42 10.86 -9.07
N ALA A 27 -14.72 11.09 -9.12
CA ALA A 27 -15.39 12.15 -8.34
C ALA A 27 -15.20 11.95 -6.82
N SER A 28 -15.25 10.69 -6.34
CA SER A 28 -15.13 10.40 -4.91
C SER A 28 -13.74 10.69 -4.34
N ILE A 29 -12.68 10.51 -5.13
CA ILE A 29 -11.30 10.75 -4.69
C ILE A 29 -10.78 12.15 -5.03
N LEU A 30 -11.46 12.87 -5.94
CA LEU A 30 -11.01 14.14 -6.50
C LEU A 30 -10.66 15.19 -5.43
N PRO A 31 -11.49 15.48 -4.41
CA PRO A 31 -11.16 16.53 -3.43
C PRO A 31 -9.89 16.22 -2.65
N LYS A 32 -9.73 14.96 -2.21
CA LYS A 32 -8.54 14.54 -1.46
C LYS A 32 -7.29 14.59 -2.33
N MET A 33 -7.39 14.16 -3.57
CA MET A 33 -6.26 14.13 -4.50
C MET A 33 -5.84 15.52 -4.96
N LEU A 34 -6.78 16.46 -5.09
CA LEU A 34 -6.46 17.87 -5.33
C LEU A 34 -5.64 18.48 -4.19
N ASN A 35 -6.05 18.24 -2.95
CA ASN A 35 -5.29 18.70 -1.78
C ASN A 35 -3.87 18.12 -1.77
N THR A 36 -3.75 16.81 -2.01
CA THR A 36 -2.44 16.15 -2.09
C THR A 36 -1.57 16.73 -3.21
N ALA A 37 -2.14 16.90 -4.41
CA ALA A 37 -1.43 17.47 -5.56
C ALA A 37 -0.92 18.89 -5.26
N ASN A 38 -1.78 19.75 -4.71
CA ASN A 38 -1.42 21.12 -4.40
C ASN A 38 -0.32 21.20 -3.32
N SER A 39 -0.43 20.41 -2.26
CA SER A 39 0.58 20.35 -1.20
C SER A 39 1.92 19.82 -1.74
N THR A 40 1.89 18.81 -2.61
CA THR A 40 3.09 18.26 -3.24
C THR A 40 3.76 19.30 -4.14
N GLU A 41 3.01 19.98 -5.01
CA GLU A 41 3.55 21.05 -5.85
C GLU A 41 4.18 22.17 -5.03
N GLN A 42 3.51 22.58 -3.96
CA GLN A 42 4.02 23.63 -3.08
C GLN A 42 5.33 23.19 -2.40
N SER A 43 5.40 21.96 -1.89
CA SER A 43 6.59 21.42 -1.24
C SER A 43 7.77 21.33 -2.21
N VAL A 44 7.52 20.84 -3.43
CA VAL A 44 8.55 20.73 -4.48
C VAL A 44 9.07 22.11 -4.90
N LYS A 45 8.19 23.10 -5.12
CA LYS A 45 8.56 24.48 -5.42
C LYS A 45 9.35 25.12 -4.28
N SER A 46 8.93 24.89 -3.03
CA SER A 46 9.64 25.41 -1.84
C SER A 46 11.05 24.82 -1.69
N ALA A 47 11.28 23.63 -2.24
CA ALA A 47 12.59 23.01 -2.32
C ALA A 47 13.45 23.52 -3.50
N GLY A 48 12.99 24.53 -4.26
CA GLY A 48 13.71 25.15 -5.37
C GLY A 48 13.65 24.37 -6.70
N VAL A 49 12.72 23.41 -6.83
CA VAL A 49 12.54 22.63 -8.06
C VAL A 49 11.46 23.28 -8.91
N GLU A 50 11.84 23.79 -10.08
CA GLU A 50 10.94 24.53 -11.00
C GLU A 50 10.48 23.73 -12.22
N VAL A 51 10.94 22.47 -12.37
CA VAL A 51 10.55 21.62 -13.49
C VAL A 51 9.12 21.09 -13.30
N PRO A 52 8.40 20.76 -14.41
CA PRO A 52 7.08 20.15 -14.32
C PRO A 52 7.08 18.87 -13.50
N LEU A 53 6.16 18.75 -12.56
CA LEU A 53 6.02 17.57 -11.72
C LEU A 53 5.24 16.48 -12.48
N MET A 54 5.93 15.36 -12.71
CA MET A 54 5.37 14.18 -13.39
C MET A 54 4.91 13.16 -12.37
N ILE A 55 3.71 12.62 -12.59
CA ILE A 55 3.06 11.67 -11.71
C ILE A 55 2.94 10.31 -12.42
N MET A 56 3.33 9.24 -11.74
CA MET A 56 3.18 7.89 -12.25
C MET A 56 1.69 7.50 -12.33
N ARG A 57 1.32 6.82 -13.41
CA ARG A 57 -0.01 6.24 -13.61
C ARG A 57 0.00 4.75 -13.24
N GLY A 58 -1.19 4.23 -12.97
CA GLY A 58 -1.36 2.80 -12.66
C GLY A 58 -1.00 1.86 -13.81
N ASP A 59 -1.00 2.32 -15.06
CA ASP A 59 -0.61 1.56 -16.25
C ASP A 59 0.92 1.61 -16.54
N GLY A 60 1.70 2.22 -15.66
CA GLY A 60 3.16 2.38 -15.82
C GLY A 60 3.57 3.59 -16.66
N GLY A 61 2.62 4.35 -17.21
CA GLY A 61 2.90 5.63 -17.87
C GLY A 61 3.08 6.78 -16.87
N VAL A 62 3.39 7.96 -17.39
CA VAL A 62 3.49 9.19 -16.61
C VAL A 62 2.54 10.26 -17.16
N MET A 63 2.16 11.21 -16.33
CA MET A 63 1.36 12.37 -16.70
C MET A 63 1.78 13.58 -15.88
N GLU A 64 1.56 14.78 -16.39
CA GLU A 64 1.75 16.00 -15.61
C GLU A 64 0.75 16.07 -14.44
N ILE A 65 1.17 16.72 -13.35
CA ILE A 65 0.31 16.89 -12.17
C ILE A 65 -0.99 17.64 -12.48
N SER A 66 -0.99 18.51 -13.47
CA SER A 66 -2.17 19.21 -13.98
C SER A 66 -3.23 18.26 -14.53
N GLU A 67 -2.83 17.19 -15.20
CA GLU A 67 -3.71 16.13 -15.69
C GLU A 67 -4.18 15.20 -14.55
N MET A 68 -3.31 14.94 -13.58
CA MET A 68 -3.68 14.19 -12.38
C MET A 68 -4.78 14.91 -11.59
N LYS A 69 -4.75 16.22 -11.51
CA LYS A 69 -5.80 17.03 -10.86
C LYS A 69 -7.18 16.88 -11.50
N LYS A 70 -7.26 16.59 -12.80
CA LYS A 70 -8.53 16.33 -13.51
C LYS A 70 -8.96 14.87 -13.40
N ARG A 71 -7.99 13.95 -13.48
CA ARG A 71 -8.20 12.51 -13.59
C ARG A 71 -7.38 11.72 -12.56
N PRO A 72 -7.56 12.00 -11.25
CA PRO A 72 -6.77 11.32 -10.22
C PRO A 72 -6.96 9.81 -10.19
N VAL A 73 -8.05 9.29 -10.70
CA VAL A 73 -8.29 7.85 -10.81
C VAL A 73 -7.22 7.10 -11.61
N LEU A 74 -6.51 7.78 -12.50
CA LEU A 74 -5.40 7.18 -13.27
C LEU A 74 -4.16 6.87 -12.41
N THR A 75 -4.09 7.40 -11.18
CA THR A 75 -3.02 7.06 -10.22
C THR A 75 -3.31 5.80 -9.41
N MET A 76 -4.46 5.16 -9.60
CA MET A 76 -4.74 3.89 -8.94
C MET A 76 -3.66 2.87 -9.26
N LEU A 77 -3.14 2.19 -8.22
CA LEU A 77 -2.04 1.23 -8.31
C LEU A 77 -0.73 1.82 -8.88
N SER A 78 -0.54 3.15 -8.84
CA SER A 78 0.69 3.79 -9.32
C SER A 78 1.94 3.41 -8.50
N GLY A 79 1.81 3.12 -7.21
CA GLY A 79 2.91 2.62 -6.38
C GLY A 79 3.47 1.29 -6.90
N PRO A 80 2.67 0.22 -6.95
CA PRO A 80 3.06 -1.04 -7.59
C PRO A 80 3.56 -0.87 -9.02
N ALA A 81 2.91 0.00 -9.82
CA ALA A 81 3.35 0.27 -11.19
C ALA A 81 4.76 0.88 -11.25
N ALA A 82 5.07 1.83 -10.35
CA ALA A 82 6.40 2.44 -10.28
C ALA A 82 7.47 1.40 -9.92
N SER A 83 7.19 0.51 -8.98
CA SER A 83 8.10 -0.56 -8.58
C SER A 83 8.38 -1.54 -9.71
N VAL A 84 7.34 -1.95 -10.46
CA VAL A 84 7.51 -2.82 -11.65
C VAL A 84 8.33 -2.13 -12.72
N MET A 85 8.02 -0.88 -13.05
CA MET A 85 8.77 -0.12 -14.06
C MET A 85 10.21 0.13 -13.65
N GLY A 86 10.46 0.46 -12.38
CA GLY A 86 11.81 0.60 -11.83
C GLY A 86 12.61 -0.71 -11.92
N SER A 87 12.00 -1.84 -11.57
CA SER A 87 12.62 -3.16 -11.68
C SER A 87 12.96 -3.53 -13.11
N LEU A 88 12.06 -3.25 -14.07
CA LEU A 88 12.30 -3.47 -15.50
C LEU A 88 13.49 -2.65 -16.01
N MET A 89 13.56 -1.39 -15.63
CA MET A 89 14.65 -0.51 -16.04
C MET A 89 16.00 -0.95 -15.45
N TYR A 90 16.00 -1.38 -14.19
CA TYR A 90 17.22 -1.80 -13.49
C TYR A 90 17.71 -3.17 -13.94
N LEU A 91 16.82 -4.18 -13.96
CA LEU A 91 17.18 -5.58 -14.25
C LEU A 91 17.25 -5.86 -15.74
N ARG A 92 16.57 -5.10 -16.58
CA ARG A 92 16.42 -5.33 -18.03
C ARG A 92 15.92 -6.77 -18.34
N ALA A 93 15.15 -7.33 -17.42
CA ALA A 93 14.62 -8.69 -17.56
C ALA A 93 13.51 -8.74 -18.60
N SER A 94 13.55 -9.73 -19.51
CA SER A 94 12.50 -9.92 -20.52
C SER A 94 11.34 -10.77 -20.01
N ASN A 95 11.60 -11.71 -19.12
CA ASN A 95 10.58 -12.59 -18.54
C ASN A 95 10.87 -12.83 -17.05
N GLY A 96 9.83 -12.82 -16.22
CA GLY A 96 9.99 -13.07 -14.79
C GLY A 96 8.75 -12.79 -13.96
N VAL A 97 8.85 -13.13 -12.69
CA VAL A 97 7.88 -12.76 -11.67
C VAL A 97 8.52 -11.70 -10.77
N TYR A 98 7.81 -10.64 -10.57
CA TYR A 98 8.19 -9.52 -9.72
C TYR A 98 7.51 -9.65 -8.36
N PHE A 99 8.29 -9.45 -7.30
CA PHE A 99 7.80 -9.37 -5.93
C PHE A 99 8.33 -8.09 -5.28
N GLU A 100 7.42 -7.33 -4.67
CA GLU A 100 7.75 -6.23 -3.78
C GLU A 100 7.13 -6.51 -2.41
N VAL A 101 7.96 -6.78 -1.41
CA VAL A 101 7.53 -7.02 -0.04
C VAL A 101 7.76 -5.75 0.77
N GLY A 102 6.69 -5.08 1.14
CA GLY A 102 6.73 -3.86 1.95
C GLY A 102 6.48 -4.11 3.44
N GLY A 103 6.03 -3.08 4.13
CA GLY A 103 5.61 -3.17 5.54
C GLY A 103 4.17 -3.68 5.71
N THR A 104 3.28 -3.39 4.75
CA THR A 104 1.83 -3.68 4.86
C THR A 104 1.37 -4.67 3.81
N THR A 105 1.91 -4.60 2.58
CA THR A 105 1.47 -5.40 1.44
C THR A 105 2.64 -6.02 0.69
N THR A 106 2.37 -7.13 0.04
CA THR A 106 3.23 -7.73 -0.97
C THR A 106 2.57 -7.59 -2.34
N ASN A 107 3.26 -6.95 -3.28
CA ASN A 107 2.83 -6.80 -4.66
C ASN A 107 3.51 -7.85 -5.53
N ILE A 108 2.73 -8.54 -6.38
CA ILE A 108 3.22 -9.60 -7.26
C ILE A 108 2.77 -9.28 -8.68
N GLY A 109 3.72 -9.23 -9.60
CA GLY A 109 3.44 -9.00 -11.02
C GLY A 109 4.24 -9.94 -11.91
N VAL A 110 3.77 -10.09 -13.16
CA VAL A 110 4.41 -10.90 -14.18
C VAL A 110 4.91 -9.99 -15.32
N ILE A 111 6.15 -10.20 -15.71
CA ILE A 111 6.80 -9.55 -16.84
C ILE A 111 6.93 -10.61 -17.95
N LYS A 112 6.42 -10.30 -19.13
CA LYS A 112 6.54 -11.16 -20.31
C LYS A 112 7.00 -10.33 -21.51
N ASP A 113 8.02 -10.81 -22.21
CA ASP A 113 8.62 -10.16 -23.37
C ASP A 113 8.99 -8.69 -23.11
N GLY A 114 9.57 -8.41 -21.93
CA GLY A 114 9.99 -7.09 -21.49
C GLY A 114 8.84 -6.13 -21.15
N ARG A 115 7.63 -6.63 -20.99
CA ARG A 115 6.44 -5.83 -20.71
C ARG A 115 5.65 -6.40 -19.55
N PRO A 116 5.18 -5.56 -18.61
CA PRO A 116 4.20 -6.00 -17.62
C PRO A 116 2.83 -6.17 -18.29
N ALA A 117 2.04 -7.10 -17.79
CA ALA A 117 0.65 -7.25 -18.21
C ALA A 117 -0.18 -6.04 -17.77
N ILE A 118 -1.13 -5.63 -18.60
CA ILE A 118 -2.07 -4.54 -18.33
C ILE A 118 -3.49 -5.10 -18.42
N ASP A 119 -4.33 -4.78 -17.42
CA ASP A 119 -5.77 -5.09 -17.43
C ASP A 119 -6.55 -3.90 -16.84
N TYR A 120 -7.86 -3.97 -16.93
CA TYR A 120 -8.75 -3.01 -16.27
C TYR A 120 -8.89 -3.31 -14.78
N SER A 121 -8.66 -2.29 -13.96
CA SER A 121 -8.79 -2.41 -12.50
C SER A 121 -10.21 -2.83 -12.08
N VAL A 122 -10.26 -3.67 -11.06
CA VAL A 122 -11.49 -4.08 -10.37
C VAL A 122 -11.57 -3.34 -9.03
N VAL A 123 -12.66 -2.63 -8.79
CA VAL A 123 -12.90 -1.87 -7.56
C VAL A 123 -14.21 -2.37 -6.94
N GLY A 124 -14.16 -2.83 -5.69
CA GLY A 124 -15.33 -3.38 -4.99
C GLY A 124 -15.98 -4.55 -5.75
N GLY A 125 -15.19 -5.42 -6.38
CA GLY A 125 -15.68 -6.56 -7.18
C GLY A 125 -16.17 -6.19 -8.59
N HIS A 126 -16.04 -4.92 -8.99
CA HIS A 126 -16.57 -4.43 -10.25
C HIS A 126 -15.50 -3.93 -11.20
N ARG A 127 -15.52 -4.35 -12.46
CA ARG A 127 -14.62 -3.84 -13.51
C ARG A 127 -14.87 -2.36 -13.80
N THR A 128 -13.79 -1.63 -13.99
CA THR A 128 -13.76 -0.21 -14.39
C THR A 128 -13.16 -0.06 -15.78
N TYR A 129 -13.04 1.19 -16.27
CA TYR A 129 -12.24 1.55 -17.45
C TYR A 129 -10.89 2.20 -17.07
N ILE A 130 -10.38 1.88 -15.89
CA ILE A 130 -9.07 2.33 -15.43
C ILE A 130 -8.06 1.25 -15.80
N SER A 131 -7.19 1.53 -16.75
CA SER A 131 -6.07 0.63 -17.07
C SER A 131 -5.02 0.70 -15.96
N SER A 132 -4.58 -0.46 -15.51
CA SER A 132 -3.49 -0.61 -14.55
C SER A 132 -2.62 -1.82 -14.91
N LEU A 133 -1.41 -1.86 -14.38
CA LEU A 133 -0.62 -3.08 -14.44
C LEU A 133 -1.38 -4.20 -13.71
N ASP A 134 -1.30 -5.42 -14.25
CA ASP A 134 -1.86 -6.62 -13.60
C ASP A 134 -0.94 -7.02 -12.44
N VAL A 135 -1.17 -6.39 -11.30
CA VAL A 135 -0.43 -6.62 -10.07
C VAL A 135 -1.40 -7.16 -9.02
N ARG A 136 -1.07 -8.31 -8.45
CA ARG A 136 -1.78 -8.86 -7.30
C ARG A 136 -1.21 -8.26 -6.02
N VAL A 137 -2.09 -7.72 -5.20
CA VAL A 137 -1.73 -7.14 -3.90
C VAL A 137 -2.20 -8.09 -2.81
N LEU A 138 -1.25 -8.60 -2.03
CA LEU A 138 -1.53 -9.42 -0.86
C LEU A 138 -1.39 -8.59 0.41
N GLY A 139 -2.33 -8.70 1.34
CA GLY A 139 -2.30 -8.03 2.65
C GLY A 139 -1.36 -8.70 3.66
N VAL A 140 -0.21 -9.21 3.19
CA VAL A 140 0.82 -9.85 4.03
C VAL A 140 2.18 -9.27 3.68
N ALA A 141 2.90 -8.78 4.70
CA ALA A 141 4.24 -8.22 4.57
C ALA A 141 4.95 -8.17 5.94
N GLY A 142 6.07 -7.47 6.05
CA GLY A 142 6.89 -7.44 7.26
C GLY A 142 6.15 -6.96 8.52
N GLY A 143 5.27 -5.98 8.37
CA GLY A 143 4.48 -5.41 9.48
C GLY A 143 3.13 -6.08 9.72
N SER A 144 2.79 -7.14 9.01
CA SER A 144 1.50 -7.84 9.21
C SER A 144 1.40 -8.42 10.60
N MET A 145 0.29 -8.12 11.27
CA MET A 145 0.03 -8.55 12.65
C MET A 145 -0.46 -9.98 12.70
N VAL A 146 -0.08 -10.68 13.75
CA VAL A 146 -0.51 -12.05 14.03
C VAL A 146 -1.97 -12.04 14.50
N ARG A 147 -2.74 -13.04 14.05
CA ARG A 147 -4.07 -13.39 14.53
C ARG A 147 -4.00 -14.75 15.22
N ALA A 148 -4.55 -14.85 16.40
CA ALA A 148 -4.48 -16.08 17.21
C ALA A 148 -5.75 -16.32 18.02
N ASP A 149 -5.92 -17.53 18.44
CA ASP A 149 -6.94 -17.96 19.41
C ASP A 149 -6.34 -18.94 20.43
N LYS A 150 -7.19 -19.56 21.23
CA LYS A 150 -6.77 -20.59 22.24
C LYS A 150 -6.02 -21.78 21.67
N ASN A 151 -6.08 -22.02 20.36
CA ASN A 151 -5.41 -23.12 19.68
C ASN A 151 -4.07 -22.70 19.06
N GLY A 152 -3.71 -21.41 19.14
CA GLY A 152 -2.48 -20.85 18.60
C GLY A 152 -2.68 -19.85 17.48
N VAL A 153 -1.67 -19.69 16.62
CA VAL A 153 -1.71 -18.78 15.48
C VAL A 153 -2.70 -19.28 14.44
N LYS A 154 -3.66 -18.43 14.10
CA LYS A 154 -4.74 -18.71 13.14
C LYS A 154 -4.42 -18.16 11.76
N ASP A 155 -3.87 -16.96 11.69
CA ASP A 155 -3.59 -16.25 10.45
C ASP A 155 -2.59 -15.10 10.67
N VAL A 156 -2.12 -14.47 9.58
CA VAL A 156 -1.28 -13.28 9.60
C VAL A 156 -1.83 -12.25 8.63
N GLY A 157 -2.01 -11.01 9.09
CA GLY A 157 -2.63 -9.95 8.31
C GLY A 157 -4.17 -10.07 8.24
N PRO A 158 -4.83 -9.38 7.31
CA PRO A 158 -4.26 -8.40 6.37
C PRO A 158 -3.90 -7.04 7.02
N ARG A 159 -4.21 -6.81 8.30
CA ARG A 159 -3.83 -5.57 8.99
C ARG A 159 -2.36 -5.61 9.41
N SER A 160 -1.70 -4.46 9.23
CA SER A 160 -0.33 -4.25 9.70
C SER A 160 -0.32 -3.38 10.95
N ALA A 161 0.76 -3.48 11.73
CA ALA A 161 1.01 -2.63 12.89
C ALA A 161 0.86 -1.14 12.55
N HIS A 162 1.37 -0.71 11.39
CA HIS A 162 1.25 0.68 10.91
C HIS A 162 -0.21 1.12 10.76
N ILE A 163 -1.06 0.28 10.16
CA ILE A 163 -2.50 0.59 10.00
C ILE A 163 -3.22 0.64 11.35
N ALA A 164 -2.79 -0.19 12.31
CA ALA A 164 -3.32 -0.21 13.66
C ALA A 164 -2.79 0.94 14.54
N GLY A 165 -1.76 1.67 14.09
CA GLY A 165 -1.08 2.70 14.88
C GLY A 165 -0.28 2.14 16.06
N LEU A 166 0.25 0.91 15.92
CA LEU A 166 1.01 0.22 16.96
C LEU A 166 2.49 0.09 16.58
N ASP A 167 3.36 0.17 17.60
CA ASP A 167 4.77 -0.12 17.44
C ASP A 167 5.01 -1.63 17.32
N TYR A 168 6.10 -2.01 16.64
CA TYR A 168 6.54 -3.40 16.57
C TYR A 168 7.24 -3.79 17.88
N ALA A 169 6.91 -4.94 18.43
CA ALA A 169 7.56 -5.43 19.63
C ALA A 169 9.10 -5.50 19.48
N VAL A 170 9.59 -5.97 18.33
CA VAL A 170 11.03 -6.10 18.04
C VAL A 170 11.80 -4.77 17.99
N PHE A 171 11.13 -3.64 17.78
CA PHE A 171 11.73 -2.29 17.76
C PHE A 171 11.45 -1.50 19.04
N THR A 172 10.70 -2.08 19.97
CA THR A 172 10.48 -1.47 21.28
C THR A 172 11.69 -1.78 22.17
N PRO A 173 12.30 -0.78 22.86
CA PRO A 173 13.38 -1.00 23.79
C PRO A 173 12.98 -2.03 24.86
N GLU A 174 13.90 -2.94 25.20
CA GLU A 174 13.63 -4.02 26.16
C GLU A 174 13.23 -3.48 27.55
N GLU A 175 13.84 -2.39 27.96
CA GLU A 175 13.54 -1.70 29.22
C GLU A 175 12.11 -1.10 29.28
N GLU A 176 11.46 -0.89 28.14
CA GLU A 176 10.06 -0.44 28.09
C GLU A 176 9.08 -1.62 28.21
N ILE A 177 9.52 -2.85 27.93
CA ILE A 177 8.67 -4.05 27.94
C ILE A 177 8.53 -4.58 29.39
N VAL A 178 7.78 -3.83 30.21
CA VAL A 178 7.56 -4.16 31.61
C VAL A 178 6.18 -4.78 31.80
N ASP A 179 6.11 -5.93 32.49
CA ASP A 179 4.88 -6.68 32.80
C ASP A 179 3.96 -6.87 31.58
N PRO A 180 4.50 -7.47 30.46
CA PRO A 180 3.76 -7.60 29.22
C PRO A 180 2.58 -8.56 29.37
N LYS A 181 1.42 -8.15 28.84
CA LYS A 181 0.19 -8.98 28.82
C LYS A 181 -0.32 -9.12 27.40
N VAL A 182 -0.57 -10.34 26.98
CA VAL A 182 -1.22 -10.60 25.69
C VAL A 182 -2.66 -10.15 25.75
N VAL A 183 -3.07 -9.33 24.79
CA VAL A 183 -4.44 -8.87 24.62
C VAL A 183 -4.90 -9.10 23.19
N PHE A 184 -6.20 -9.35 23.03
CA PHE A 184 -6.85 -9.48 21.73
C PHE A 184 -7.65 -8.22 21.44
N PHE A 185 -7.66 -7.78 20.19
CA PHE A 185 -8.35 -6.54 19.81
C PHE A 185 -8.74 -6.52 18.32
N SER A 186 -9.63 -5.60 17.98
CA SER A 186 -9.97 -5.25 16.59
C SER A 186 -9.19 -4.00 16.19
N PRO A 187 -8.33 -4.04 15.16
CA PRO A 187 -7.54 -2.87 14.72
C PRO A 187 -8.39 -1.73 14.17
N LYS A 188 -9.52 -2.05 13.56
CA LYS A 188 -10.51 -1.09 13.06
C LYS A 188 -11.91 -1.64 13.22
N GLU A 189 -12.89 -0.75 13.25
CA GLU A 189 -14.30 -1.12 13.24
C GLU A 189 -14.61 -2.10 12.11
N GLY A 190 -15.23 -3.22 12.45
CA GLY A 190 -15.57 -4.32 11.54
C GLY A 190 -14.46 -5.35 11.29
N ASP A 191 -13.25 -5.15 11.83
CA ASP A 191 -12.21 -6.18 11.80
C ASP A 191 -12.48 -7.26 12.86
N PRO A 192 -11.96 -8.49 12.68
CA PRO A 192 -11.99 -9.51 13.71
C PRO A 192 -11.27 -9.09 15.00
N GLU A 193 -11.75 -9.58 16.14
CA GLU A 193 -11.17 -9.31 17.47
C GLU A 193 -10.06 -10.30 17.86
N ASP A 194 -9.47 -10.99 16.90
CA ASP A 194 -8.45 -12.04 17.11
C ASP A 194 -7.02 -11.56 16.79
N TYR A 195 -6.81 -10.26 16.56
CA TYR A 195 -5.48 -9.69 16.45
C TYR A 195 -4.78 -9.62 17.79
N VAL A 196 -3.48 -9.96 17.80
CA VAL A 196 -2.67 -10.03 19.01
C VAL A 196 -1.91 -8.72 19.22
N ALA A 197 -2.04 -8.14 20.41
CA ALA A 197 -1.17 -7.09 20.89
C ALA A 197 -0.60 -7.48 22.27
N ILE A 198 0.44 -6.75 22.67
CA ILE A 198 1.06 -6.83 23.98
C ILE A 198 0.79 -5.51 24.67
N GLU A 199 0.08 -5.54 25.77
CA GLU A 199 -0.17 -4.39 26.64
C GLU A 199 0.90 -4.33 27.72
N LEU A 200 1.58 -3.20 27.84
CA LEU A 200 2.64 -2.96 28.78
C LEU A 200 2.08 -2.33 30.06
N LYS A 201 2.82 -2.37 31.15
CA LYS A 201 2.42 -1.83 32.46
C LYS A 201 1.95 -0.37 32.42
N ASN A 202 2.50 0.43 31.53
CA ASN A 202 2.13 1.84 31.32
C ASN A 202 0.87 2.05 30.46
N GLY A 203 0.21 0.97 30.00
CA GLY A 203 -0.94 1.00 29.11
C GLY A 203 -0.61 1.17 27.64
N LYS A 204 0.68 1.30 27.25
CA LYS A 204 1.10 1.29 25.85
C LYS A 204 0.85 -0.10 25.26
N ARG A 205 0.38 -0.16 24.02
CA ARG A 205 0.24 -1.40 23.24
C ARG A 205 1.27 -1.45 22.14
N ILE A 206 1.92 -2.59 22.02
CA ILE A 206 2.82 -2.96 20.92
C ILE A 206 2.31 -4.26 20.29
N THR A 207 2.78 -4.64 19.12
CA THR A 207 2.26 -5.83 18.45
C THR A 207 3.36 -6.73 17.88
N ILE A 208 3.02 -8.01 17.74
CA ILE A 208 3.89 -9.02 17.11
C ILE A 208 3.58 -9.03 15.61
N THR A 209 4.64 -8.93 14.81
CA THR A 209 4.58 -8.90 13.35
C THR A 209 5.46 -9.97 12.72
N ASN A 210 5.37 -10.15 11.40
CA ASN A 210 6.31 -11.00 10.66
C ASN A 210 7.78 -10.59 10.85
N THR A 211 8.04 -9.27 10.97
CA THR A 211 9.39 -8.77 11.27
C THR A 211 9.87 -9.23 12.65
N CYS A 212 9.00 -9.25 13.66
CA CYS A 212 9.33 -9.80 14.98
C CYS A 212 9.69 -11.28 14.87
N ALA A 213 8.85 -12.07 14.21
CA ALA A 213 9.10 -13.50 14.00
C ALA A 213 10.41 -13.76 13.24
N ALA A 214 10.72 -12.97 12.22
CA ALA A 214 11.96 -13.09 11.46
C ALA A 214 13.22 -12.79 12.31
N ASN A 215 13.14 -11.81 13.24
CA ASN A 215 14.22 -11.53 14.19
C ASN A 215 14.42 -12.70 15.18
N VAL A 216 13.36 -13.19 15.80
CA VAL A 216 13.41 -14.34 16.73
C VAL A 216 14.00 -15.59 16.05
N LEU A 217 13.69 -15.81 14.78
CA LEU A 217 14.23 -16.93 14.00
C LEU A 217 15.67 -16.71 13.49
N GLY A 218 16.27 -15.52 13.77
CA GLY A 218 17.63 -15.21 13.31
C GLY A 218 17.74 -15.03 11.79
N LEU A 219 16.64 -14.71 11.11
CA LEU A 219 16.62 -14.51 9.65
C LEU A 219 17.08 -13.10 9.25
N ILE A 220 17.12 -12.17 10.19
CA ILE A 220 17.55 -10.78 9.96
C ILE A 220 18.99 -10.62 10.45
N LYS A 221 19.85 -10.08 9.61
CA LYS A 221 21.24 -9.78 9.96
C LYS A 221 21.38 -8.39 10.59
N PRO A 222 22.39 -8.19 11.47
CA PRO A 222 22.60 -6.91 12.17
C PRO A 222 22.75 -5.68 11.26
N GLU A 223 23.26 -5.87 10.03
CA GLU A 223 23.44 -4.80 9.05
C GLU A 223 22.15 -4.38 8.33
N TYR A 224 21.04 -5.07 8.56
CA TYR A 224 19.77 -4.74 7.91
C TYR A 224 18.92 -3.81 8.77
N PHE A 225 18.22 -2.87 8.12
CA PHE A 225 17.34 -1.91 8.79
C PHE A 225 16.23 -2.60 9.63
N ALA A 226 15.80 -3.80 9.22
CA ALA A 226 14.77 -4.57 9.93
C ALA A 226 15.31 -5.39 11.12
N TYR A 227 16.61 -5.27 11.42
CA TYR A 227 17.19 -5.91 12.61
C TYR A 227 16.75 -5.20 13.89
N GLY A 228 16.30 -5.96 14.86
CA GLY A 228 15.82 -5.44 16.14
C GLY A 228 16.07 -6.45 17.27
N ASN A 229 15.55 -6.15 18.45
CA ASN A 229 15.67 -7.03 19.62
C ASN A 229 14.85 -8.31 19.42
N ALA A 230 15.44 -9.46 19.68
CA ALA A 230 14.79 -10.78 19.59
C ALA A 230 14.54 -11.44 20.98
N ASN A 231 14.97 -10.77 22.07
CA ASN A 231 14.87 -11.28 23.44
C ASN A 231 13.51 -11.17 24.07
#